data_d6501d9b01dfce7ff3fe550b8fc9e173
#
_entry.id   d6501d9b01dfce7ff3fe550b8fc9e173
#
_cell.length_a   1.000
_cell.length_b   1.000
_cell.length_c   1.000
_cell.angle_alpha   90.00
_cell.angle_beta   90.00
_cell.angle_gamma   90.00
#
_symmetry.space_group_name_H-M   'P 1'
#
loop_
_entity.id
_entity.type
_entity.pdbx_description
1 polymer ?
#
loop_
_entity_poly.entity_id
_entity_poly.type
_entity_poly.pdbx_seq_one_letter_code
_entity_poly.pdbx_strand_id
1 'polypeptide(L)'
;MNMQGKNPTGQRIPNGMLMDNYPRNMWWVAAYSNEVTNKPISRWLLETPVVLYRLEDGTPAALYDRCPHRWAPLSEGHVCGSKIICPYHGMEFDTNGNCTKAPTQTMMPKTAQIPAYPVREAGAFIWIWMGDPDAIDREPPDVAYQVDNCLLYTSDAADERNS
;
A
#
# COMPACT_ATOMS: atom_id res chain seq x y z
N MET A 1 9.87 28.45 -2.88
CA MET A 1 8.47 28.14 -2.57
C MET A 1 8.41 26.75 -1.98
N ASN A 2 8.06 26.63 -0.70
CA ASN A 2 8.14 25.37 0.03
C ASN A 2 6.84 24.58 -0.23
N MET A 3 6.85 23.69 -1.21
CA MET A 3 5.74 22.77 -1.43
C MET A 3 5.79 21.69 -0.34
N GLN A 4 5.10 21.95 0.77
CA GLN A 4 4.89 20.93 1.79
C GLN A 4 3.82 19.98 1.27
N GLY A 5 4.25 18.79 0.81
CA GLY A 5 3.34 17.74 0.39
C GLY A 5 2.46 17.27 1.55
N LYS A 6 1.19 17.10 1.27
CA LYS A 6 0.23 16.45 2.16
C LYS A 6 0.00 15.03 1.64
N ASN A 7 -0.16 14.07 2.55
CA ASN A 7 -0.62 12.74 2.18
C ASN A 7 -2.11 12.77 1.76
N PRO A 8 -2.63 11.65 1.22
CA PRO A 8 -4.04 11.52 0.83
C PRO A 8 -5.07 11.87 1.91
N THR A 9 -4.69 11.84 3.17
CA THR A 9 -5.54 12.20 4.32
C THR A 9 -5.36 13.65 4.78
N GLY A 10 -4.59 14.48 4.03
CA GLY A 10 -4.35 15.88 4.36
C GLY A 10 -3.28 16.11 5.45
N GLN A 11 -2.63 15.06 5.96
CA GLN A 11 -1.57 15.17 6.95
C GLN A 11 -0.25 15.59 6.29
N ARG A 12 0.53 16.41 6.98
CA ARG A 12 1.89 16.74 6.55
C ARG A 12 2.79 15.51 6.65
N ILE A 13 3.37 15.12 5.53
CA ILE A 13 4.44 14.11 5.53
C ILE A 13 5.69 14.77 6.13
N PRO A 14 6.39 14.11 7.07
CA PRO A 14 7.61 14.66 7.67
C PRO A 14 8.63 15.04 6.59
N ASN A 15 9.26 16.22 6.73
CA ASN A 15 10.36 16.65 5.86
C ASN A 15 11.45 15.57 5.83
N GLY A 16 11.79 15.09 4.64
CA GLY A 16 12.74 14.01 4.40
C GLY A 16 12.11 12.71 3.88
N MET A 17 10.77 12.55 3.92
CA MET A 17 10.05 11.40 3.33
C MET A 17 9.54 11.68 1.90
N LEU A 18 9.68 12.90 1.42
CA LEU A 18 9.34 13.29 0.06
C LEU A 18 10.64 13.54 -0.71
N MET A 19 11.16 12.52 -1.36
CA MET A 19 12.04 12.74 -2.49
C MET A 19 11.15 13.15 -3.68
N ASP A 20 11.28 14.40 -4.12
CA ASP A 20 10.53 14.97 -5.28
C ASP A 20 10.90 14.30 -6.62
N ASN A 21 11.61 13.17 -6.58
CA ASN A 21 12.19 12.50 -7.74
C ASN A 21 11.24 11.49 -8.40
N TYR A 22 10.08 11.19 -7.79
CA TYR A 22 9.15 10.20 -8.32
C TYR A 22 7.82 10.83 -8.74
N PRO A 23 7.25 10.48 -9.90
CA PRO A 23 5.90 10.88 -10.28
C PRO A 23 4.89 10.17 -9.37
N ARG A 24 4.36 10.90 -8.37
CA ARG A 24 3.48 10.32 -7.35
C ARG A 24 2.04 10.17 -7.82
N ASN A 25 1.56 11.08 -8.68
CA ASN A 25 0.19 11.06 -9.20
C ASN A 25 0.07 10.10 -10.38
N MET A 26 0.36 8.83 -10.10
CA MET A 26 0.17 7.72 -11.03
C MET A 26 0.06 6.39 -10.27
N TRP A 27 -0.49 5.39 -10.95
CA TRP A 27 -0.56 4.03 -10.43
C TRP A 27 0.80 3.35 -10.53
N TRP A 28 1.19 2.68 -9.45
CA TRP A 28 2.39 1.87 -9.33
C TRP A 28 2.01 0.43 -9.02
N VAL A 29 2.72 -0.54 -9.56
CA VAL A 29 2.58 -1.94 -9.15
C VAL A 29 3.16 -2.10 -7.75
N ALA A 30 2.34 -2.55 -6.81
CA ALA A 30 2.74 -2.76 -5.42
C ALA A 30 3.11 -4.22 -5.12
N ALA A 31 2.38 -5.17 -5.69
CA ALA A 31 2.60 -6.60 -5.51
C ALA A 31 1.84 -7.40 -6.58
N TYR A 32 2.15 -8.70 -6.71
CA TYR A 32 1.22 -9.63 -7.35
C TYR A 32 -0.02 -9.80 -6.47
N SER A 33 -1.19 -9.96 -7.11
CA SER A 33 -2.47 -10.12 -6.42
C SER A 33 -2.46 -11.32 -5.45
N ASN A 34 -1.83 -12.43 -5.85
CA ASN A 34 -1.74 -13.65 -5.05
C ASN A 34 -0.77 -13.57 -3.85
N GLU A 35 0.13 -12.58 -3.82
CA GLU A 35 1.01 -12.34 -2.67
C GLU A 35 0.28 -11.64 -1.53
N VAL A 36 -0.76 -10.84 -1.85
CA VAL A 36 -1.49 -10.05 -0.86
C VAL A 36 -2.64 -10.89 -0.30
N THR A 37 -2.49 -11.31 0.94
CA THR A 37 -3.45 -12.16 1.68
C THR A 37 -3.90 -11.46 2.97
N ASN A 38 -4.63 -12.15 3.83
CA ASN A 38 -4.94 -11.65 5.17
C ASN A 38 -3.70 -11.58 6.11
N LYS A 39 -2.57 -12.19 5.71
CA LYS A 39 -1.28 -11.97 6.34
C LYS A 39 -0.66 -10.71 5.75
N PRO A 40 -0.45 -9.64 6.55
CA PRO A 40 0.14 -8.41 6.06
C PRO A 40 1.57 -8.63 5.51
N ILE A 41 1.90 -7.92 4.44
CA ILE A 41 3.25 -7.90 3.88
C ILE A 41 3.78 -6.48 3.77
N SER A 42 5.09 -6.30 3.97
CA SER A 42 5.76 -5.01 3.82
C SER A 42 6.31 -4.83 2.42
N ARG A 43 6.22 -3.61 1.87
CA ARG A 43 6.87 -3.17 0.63
C ARG A 43 7.48 -1.78 0.82
N TRP A 44 8.60 -1.54 0.17
CA TRP A 44 9.17 -0.21 0.04
C TRP A 44 8.82 0.34 -1.35
N LEU A 45 7.97 1.36 -1.38
CA LEU A 45 7.50 1.97 -2.62
C LEU A 45 7.81 3.46 -2.57
N LEU A 46 8.52 3.98 -3.56
CA LEU A 46 8.93 5.39 -3.62
C LEU A 46 9.51 5.88 -2.27
N GLU A 47 10.42 5.10 -1.70
CA GLU A 47 11.09 5.35 -0.41
C GLU A 47 10.14 5.40 0.80
N THR A 48 8.96 4.85 0.66
CA THR A 48 7.93 4.82 1.70
C THR A 48 7.64 3.37 2.10
N PRO A 49 7.69 3.01 3.39
CA PRO A 49 7.27 1.70 3.85
C PRO A 49 5.75 1.60 3.82
N VAL A 50 5.24 0.61 3.12
CA VAL A 50 3.81 0.35 2.92
C VAL A 50 3.49 -1.06 3.37
N VAL A 51 2.44 -1.23 4.18
CA VAL A 51 1.85 -2.52 4.47
C VAL A 51 0.70 -2.79 3.51
N LEU A 52 0.73 -3.95 2.86
CA LEU A 52 -0.33 -4.46 1.99
C LEU A 52 -0.98 -5.67 2.67
N TYR A 53 -2.30 -5.74 2.62
CA TYR A 53 -3.07 -6.85 3.20
C TYR A 53 -4.43 -6.95 2.54
N ARG A 54 -5.12 -8.09 2.75
CA ARG A 54 -6.54 -8.23 2.40
C ARG A 54 -7.37 -8.31 3.66
N LEU A 55 -8.52 -7.69 3.60
CA LEU A 55 -9.59 -7.84 4.59
C LEU A 55 -10.22 -9.23 4.50
N GLU A 56 -11.07 -9.57 5.46
CA GLU A 56 -11.78 -10.86 5.45
C GLU A 56 -12.73 -11.02 4.25
N ASP A 57 -13.23 -9.92 3.68
CA ASP A 57 -14.06 -9.91 2.47
C ASP A 57 -13.23 -10.02 1.15
N GLY A 58 -11.91 -10.11 1.26
CA GLY A 58 -10.99 -10.18 0.12
C GLY A 58 -10.54 -8.82 -0.43
N THR A 59 -11.08 -7.71 0.05
CA THR A 59 -10.72 -6.36 -0.39
C THR A 59 -9.26 -6.04 -0.05
N PRO A 60 -8.42 -5.63 -1.02
CA PRO A 60 -7.05 -5.21 -0.74
C PRO A 60 -7.02 -3.83 -0.07
N ALA A 61 -6.05 -3.63 0.82
CA ALA A 61 -5.81 -2.36 1.50
C ALA A 61 -4.32 -2.07 1.63
N ALA A 62 -3.97 -0.79 1.71
CA ALA A 62 -2.60 -0.32 1.88
C ALA A 62 -2.54 0.85 2.87
N LEU A 63 -1.65 0.74 3.84
CA LEU A 63 -1.39 1.77 4.84
C LEU A 63 0.12 2.03 4.96
N TYR A 64 0.47 3.15 5.56
CA TYR A 64 1.85 3.40 5.98
C TYR A 64 2.27 2.36 7.02
N ASP A 65 3.37 1.65 6.76
CA ASP A 65 3.82 0.51 7.57
C ASP A 65 4.56 0.95 8.83
N ARG A 66 4.00 1.90 9.58
CA ARG A 66 4.53 2.33 10.87
C ARG A 66 3.41 2.77 11.80
N CYS A 67 3.33 2.14 12.95
CA CYS A 67 2.43 2.55 14.02
C CYS A 67 2.89 3.90 14.61
N PRO A 68 2.02 4.92 14.73
CA PRO A 68 2.39 6.26 15.19
C PRO A 68 2.81 6.30 16.65
N HIS A 69 2.52 5.25 17.43
CA HIS A 69 2.87 5.19 18.84
C HIS A 69 4.39 5.00 19.05
N ARG A 70 4.99 3.95 18.46
CA ARG A 70 6.42 3.62 18.62
C ARG A 70 7.05 3.07 17.34
N TRP A 71 6.54 3.44 16.21
CA TRP A 71 7.08 3.11 14.87
C TRP A 71 7.20 1.62 14.56
N ALA A 72 6.50 0.77 15.34
CA ALA A 72 6.45 -0.66 15.06
C ALA A 72 5.83 -0.91 13.67
N PRO A 73 6.39 -1.81 12.85
CA PRO A 73 5.83 -2.15 11.56
C PRO A 73 4.47 -2.85 11.73
N LEU A 74 3.45 -2.36 11.01
CA LEU A 74 2.12 -2.96 11.02
C LEU A 74 2.08 -4.28 10.26
N SER A 75 3.00 -4.46 9.33
CA SER A 75 3.19 -5.71 8.58
C SER A 75 3.55 -6.92 9.45
N GLU A 76 4.10 -6.69 10.65
CA GLU A 76 4.34 -7.73 11.66
C GLU A 76 3.10 -8.04 12.52
N GLY A 77 2.01 -7.31 12.30
CA GLY A 77 0.74 -7.48 13.00
C GLY A 77 -0.17 -8.49 12.30
N HIS A 78 -1.46 -8.33 12.51
CA HIS A 78 -2.46 -9.20 11.88
C HIS A 78 -3.73 -8.42 11.52
N VAL A 79 -4.50 -8.97 10.59
CA VAL A 79 -5.81 -8.46 10.19
C VAL A 79 -6.89 -9.12 11.05
N CYS A 80 -7.87 -8.33 11.49
CA CYS A 80 -9.06 -8.80 12.18
C CYS A 80 -10.27 -8.01 11.65
N GLY A 81 -11.16 -8.69 10.96
CA GLY A 81 -12.30 -8.09 10.27
C GLY A 81 -11.83 -7.08 9.21
N SER A 82 -12.20 -5.83 9.38
CA SER A 82 -11.85 -4.71 8.50
C SER A 82 -10.66 -3.86 9.00
N LYS A 83 -9.84 -4.39 9.92
CA LYS A 83 -8.79 -3.63 10.60
C LYS A 83 -7.47 -4.37 10.61
N ILE A 84 -6.37 -3.59 10.67
CA ILE A 84 -5.04 -4.12 10.99
C ILE A 84 -4.69 -3.77 12.43
N ILE A 85 -4.09 -4.73 13.14
CA ILE A 85 -3.74 -4.63 14.55
C ILE A 85 -2.22 -4.59 14.71
N CYS A 86 -1.74 -3.53 15.36
CA CYS A 86 -0.33 -3.36 15.66
C CYS A 86 0.18 -4.47 16.60
N PRO A 87 1.29 -5.15 16.29
CA PRO A 87 1.77 -6.28 17.10
C PRO A 87 2.31 -5.85 18.46
N TYR A 88 2.67 -4.56 18.62
CA TYR A 88 3.37 -4.10 19.82
C TYR A 88 2.43 -3.84 21.00
N HIS A 89 1.36 -3.02 20.78
CA HIS A 89 0.42 -2.66 21.85
C HIS A 89 -1.05 -2.81 21.47
N GLY A 90 -1.35 -3.50 20.37
CA GLY A 90 -2.72 -3.79 19.96
C GLY A 90 -3.54 -2.57 19.50
N MET A 91 -2.88 -1.51 19.01
CA MET A 91 -3.62 -0.42 18.36
C MET A 91 -4.25 -0.93 17.07
N GLU A 92 -5.52 -0.57 16.84
CA GLU A 92 -6.29 -1.00 15.67
C GLU A 92 -6.46 0.17 14.70
N PHE A 93 -6.24 -0.09 13.41
CA PHE A 93 -6.40 0.90 12.34
C PHE A 93 -7.37 0.39 11.29
N ASP A 94 -8.29 1.25 10.86
CA ASP A 94 -9.16 0.99 9.72
C ASP A 94 -8.42 1.19 8.38
N THR A 95 -9.10 0.90 7.27
CA THR A 95 -8.53 1.05 5.90
C THR A 95 -8.25 2.49 5.49
N ASN A 96 -8.82 3.47 6.20
CA ASN A 96 -8.53 4.89 6.02
C ASN A 96 -7.37 5.37 6.90
N GLY A 97 -6.75 4.46 7.65
CA GLY A 97 -5.64 4.76 8.54
C GLY A 97 -6.05 5.40 9.86
N ASN A 98 -7.35 5.47 10.18
CA ASN A 98 -7.79 6.01 11.46
C ASN A 98 -7.54 4.98 12.56
N CYS A 99 -6.99 5.41 13.70
CA CYS A 99 -6.91 4.58 14.89
C CYS A 99 -8.31 4.42 15.50
N THR A 100 -8.83 3.21 15.50
CA THR A 100 -10.16 2.89 16.02
C THR A 100 -10.13 2.39 17.45
N LYS A 101 -8.96 1.95 17.94
CA LYS A 101 -8.77 1.49 19.31
C LYS A 101 -7.31 1.61 19.74
N ALA A 102 -7.10 2.15 20.95
CA ALA A 102 -5.83 2.12 21.66
C ALA A 102 -6.06 1.50 23.04
N PRO A 103 -5.55 0.28 23.31
CA PRO A 103 -5.89 -0.47 24.53
C PRO A 103 -5.54 0.24 25.84
N THR A 104 -4.59 1.19 25.79
CA THR A 104 -4.09 1.91 26.98
C THR A 104 -4.74 3.29 27.16
N GLN A 105 -5.67 3.69 26.29
CA GLN A 105 -6.26 5.03 26.32
C GLN A 105 -7.79 4.96 26.14
N THR A 106 -8.50 5.73 26.98
CA THR A 106 -9.97 5.86 26.89
C THR A 106 -10.41 6.85 25.81
N MET A 107 -9.53 7.76 25.40
CA MET A 107 -9.80 8.73 24.34
C MET A 107 -8.74 8.60 23.23
N MET A 108 -9.22 8.48 21.99
CA MET A 108 -8.35 8.46 20.81
C MET A 108 -7.83 9.86 20.51
N PRO A 109 -6.49 10.07 20.46
CA PRO A 109 -5.95 11.32 19.93
C PRO A 109 -6.34 11.42 18.46
N LYS A 110 -6.90 12.55 18.03
CA LYS A 110 -7.16 12.83 16.60
C LYS A 110 -5.91 12.75 15.71
N THR A 111 -4.73 12.78 16.35
CA THR A 111 -3.41 12.66 15.71
C THR A 111 -2.98 11.20 15.51
N ALA A 112 -3.69 10.23 16.05
CA ALA A 112 -3.40 8.80 15.87
C ALA A 112 -3.98 8.28 14.53
N GLN A 113 -3.60 8.93 13.44
CA GLN A 113 -3.93 8.54 12.08
C GLN A 113 -2.63 8.27 11.31
N ILE A 114 -2.65 7.27 10.45
CA ILE A 114 -1.56 6.92 9.54
C ILE A 114 -2.01 7.11 8.08
N PRO A 115 -1.07 7.39 7.16
CA PRO A 115 -1.40 7.47 5.74
C PRO A 115 -2.05 6.17 5.24
N ALA A 116 -3.14 6.33 4.50
CA ALA A 116 -3.78 5.28 3.72
C ALA A 116 -3.58 5.57 2.23
N TYR A 117 -3.43 4.54 1.44
CA TYR A 117 -3.16 4.66 0.01
C TYR A 117 -4.28 3.98 -0.77
N PRO A 118 -4.85 4.65 -1.80
CA PRO A 118 -5.77 3.99 -2.71
C PRO A 118 -5.13 2.80 -3.39
N VAL A 119 -5.82 1.68 -3.41
CA VAL A 119 -5.40 0.48 -4.12
C VAL A 119 -6.47 -0.01 -5.07
N ARG A 120 -6.05 -0.66 -6.15
CA ARG A 120 -6.89 -1.34 -7.13
C ARG A 120 -6.28 -2.68 -7.47
N GLU A 121 -7.11 -3.65 -7.68
CA GLU A 121 -6.71 -4.94 -8.25
C GLU A 121 -7.08 -4.94 -9.73
N ALA A 122 -6.08 -5.08 -10.59
CA ALA A 122 -6.28 -5.14 -12.03
C ALA A 122 -5.28 -6.11 -12.65
N GLY A 123 -5.79 -7.07 -13.41
CA GLY A 123 -5.01 -8.18 -13.92
C GLY A 123 -4.43 -9.03 -12.79
N ALA A 124 -3.16 -9.35 -12.87
CA ALA A 124 -2.43 -10.13 -11.87
C ALA A 124 -1.85 -9.28 -10.73
N PHE A 125 -2.12 -7.97 -10.69
CA PHE A 125 -1.42 -7.03 -9.81
C PHE A 125 -2.34 -6.27 -8.86
N ILE A 126 -1.77 -5.94 -7.69
CA ILE A 126 -2.27 -4.88 -6.83
C ILE A 126 -1.54 -3.59 -7.21
N TRP A 127 -2.31 -2.60 -7.60
CA TRP A 127 -1.86 -1.26 -7.94
C TRP A 127 -2.11 -0.31 -6.77
N ILE A 128 -1.18 0.62 -6.56
CA ILE A 128 -1.24 1.62 -5.50
C ILE A 128 -1.05 3.02 -6.05
N TRP A 129 -1.81 3.97 -5.51
CA TRP A 129 -1.65 5.38 -5.81
C TRP A 129 -0.93 6.06 -4.64
N MET A 130 0.27 6.60 -4.90
CA MET A 130 1.12 7.18 -3.87
C MET A 130 1.05 8.71 -3.80
N GLY A 131 0.25 9.34 -4.66
CA GLY A 131 0.07 10.78 -4.76
C GLY A 131 -1.21 11.28 -4.10
N ASP A 132 -1.70 12.41 -4.58
CA ASP A 132 -2.97 13.01 -4.17
C ASP A 132 -4.14 12.14 -4.68
N PRO A 133 -5.01 11.60 -3.81
CA PRO A 133 -6.16 10.79 -4.24
C PRO A 133 -7.14 11.56 -5.12
N ASP A 134 -7.26 12.88 -4.91
CA ASP A 134 -8.14 13.73 -5.72
C ASP A 134 -7.62 13.92 -7.15
N ALA A 135 -6.35 13.57 -7.39
CA ALA A 135 -5.74 13.57 -8.71
C ALA A 135 -5.89 12.26 -9.49
N ILE A 136 -6.64 11.28 -8.95
CA ILE A 136 -6.93 10.03 -9.68
C ILE A 136 -7.89 10.33 -10.82
N ASP A 137 -7.37 10.34 -12.04
CA ASP A 137 -8.10 10.65 -13.28
C ASP A 137 -8.34 9.42 -14.16
N ARG A 138 -7.76 8.27 -13.80
CA ARG A 138 -7.82 7.02 -14.58
C ARG A 138 -7.68 5.80 -13.69
N GLU A 139 -8.20 4.69 -14.15
CA GLU A 139 -7.95 3.38 -13.55
C GLU A 139 -6.53 2.87 -13.90
N PRO A 140 -6.00 1.89 -13.16
CA PRO A 140 -4.74 1.23 -13.50
C PRO A 140 -4.78 0.64 -14.92
N PRO A 141 -3.62 0.54 -15.60
CA PRO A 141 -3.58 -0.11 -16.91
C PRO A 141 -4.01 -1.57 -16.81
N ASP A 142 -4.82 -2.02 -17.76
CA ASP A 142 -5.11 -3.44 -17.92
C ASP A 142 -3.92 -4.12 -18.61
N VAL A 143 -3.17 -4.90 -17.82
CA VAL A 143 -2.00 -5.66 -18.29
C VAL A 143 -2.26 -7.17 -18.32
N ALA A 144 -3.51 -7.59 -18.22
CA ALA A 144 -3.89 -9.01 -18.18
C ALA A 144 -3.32 -9.78 -19.40
N TYR A 145 -3.41 -9.19 -20.58
CA TYR A 145 -2.89 -9.81 -21.80
C TYR A 145 -1.36 -9.97 -21.82
N GLN A 146 -0.62 -9.12 -21.11
CA GLN A 146 0.84 -9.18 -21.06
C GLN A 146 1.34 -10.34 -20.20
N VAL A 147 0.57 -10.75 -19.19
CA VAL A 147 0.91 -11.89 -18.34
C VAL A 147 0.77 -13.20 -19.12
N ASP A 148 -0.29 -13.34 -19.90
CA ASP A 148 -0.53 -14.54 -20.73
C ASP A 148 0.48 -14.64 -21.88
N ASN A 149 0.87 -13.52 -22.51
CA ASN A 149 1.83 -13.49 -23.59
C ASN A 149 3.31 -13.59 -23.13
N CYS A 150 3.62 -13.27 -21.89
CA CYS A 150 5.00 -13.37 -21.38
C CYS A 150 5.49 -14.82 -21.28
N LEU A 151 4.58 -15.79 -21.16
CA LEU A 151 4.90 -17.21 -21.20
C LEU A 151 5.22 -17.71 -22.63
N LEU A 152 4.72 -17.05 -23.67
CA LEU A 152 5.00 -17.38 -25.06
C LEU A 152 6.37 -16.88 -25.53
N TYR A 153 6.88 -15.79 -24.94
CA TYR A 153 8.18 -15.22 -25.35
C TYR A 153 9.38 -15.99 -24.82
N THR A 154 9.22 -16.81 -23.79
CA THR A 154 10.30 -17.64 -23.23
C THR A 154 10.51 -18.94 -23.97
N SER A 155 9.54 -19.40 -24.76
CA SER A 155 9.66 -20.62 -25.57
C SER A 155 10.31 -20.38 -26.94
N ASP A 156 10.13 -19.20 -27.54
CA ASP A 156 10.67 -18.88 -28.87
C ASP A 156 12.17 -18.53 -28.86
N ALA A 157 12.68 -18.03 -27.74
CA ALA A 157 14.10 -17.66 -27.65
C ALA A 157 15.06 -18.86 -27.53
N ALA A 158 14.53 -20.05 -27.30
CA ALA A 158 15.33 -21.28 -27.17
C ALA A 158 15.53 -22.03 -28.49
N ASP A 159 14.69 -21.77 -29.50
CA ASP A 159 14.69 -22.56 -30.75
C ASP A 159 15.59 -21.98 -31.88
N GLU A 160 16.02 -20.73 -31.75
CA GLU A 160 16.88 -20.10 -32.76
C GLU A 160 18.38 -20.34 -32.60
N ARG A 161 18.83 -21.11 -31.59
CA ARG A 161 20.25 -21.40 -31.37
C ARG A 161 20.72 -22.76 -31.85
N ASN A 162 19.91 -23.47 -32.59
CA ASN A 162 20.29 -24.81 -33.07
C ASN A 162 20.04 -24.98 -34.58
N SER A 163 20.51 -24.01 -35.38
CA SER A 163 20.61 -24.16 -36.86
C SER A 163 22.00 -23.83 -37.31
#